data_4b28ca65d5850c7535a06032d5100ca9
#
_entry.id   4b28ca65d5850c7535a06032d5100ca9
#
_cell.length_a   1.000
_cell.length_b   1.000
_cell.length_c   1.000
_cell.angle_alpha   90.00
_cell.angle_beta   90.00
_cell.angle_gamma   90.00
#
_symmetry.space_group_name_H-M   'P 1'
#
loop_
_entity.id
_entity.type
_entity.pdbx_description
1 polymer ?
#
loop_
_entity_poly.entity_id
_entity_poly.type
_entity_poly.pdbx_seq_one_letter_code
_entity_poly.pdbx_strand_id
1 'polypeptide(L)'
;MRSLRKSILLTALLLSAGLWAQGQPKLQIDIQEQKINMTAEERQGGDITYTPGDTIEYVLTARNVGNGIMKDPQVIDPVPEGTQYVIDSAKGENCRIVFSVNKGMQYSVWPVMISATTPGGAKVEREARMEEVTHIKWLMKESLPPGGQKKLSFRVVVK
;
A
#
# COMPACT_ATOMS: atom_id res chain seq x y z
N MET A 1 -24.57 30.90 76.10
CA MET A 1 -24.98 29.92 75.09
C MET A 1 -24.02 30.10 73.87
N ARG A 2 -23.04 29.18 73.72
CA ARG A 2 -22.02 29.24 72.66
C ARG A 2 -22.43 28.21 71.61
N SER A 3 -22.76 28.66 70.39
CA SER A 3 -23.08 27.86 69.23
C SER A 3 -21.79 27.37 68.54
N LEU A 4 -21.57 26.05 68.55
CA LEU A 4 -20.44 25.40 67.86
C LEU A 4 -20.76 25.30 66.38
N ARG A 5 -20.08 26.08 65.56
CA ARG A 5 -20.11 25.93 64.10
C ARG A 5 -19.15 24.76 63.70
N LYS A 6 -19.72 23.64 63.26
CA LYS A 6 -18.96 22.54 62.69
C LYS A 6 -18.60 22.92 61.23
N SER A 7 -17.35 23.20 60.96
CA SER A 7 -16.81 23.35 59.60
C SER A 7 -16.58 21.92 59.04
N ILE A 8 -17.33 21.55 58.02
CA ILE A 8 -17.09 20.34 57.23
C ILE A 8 -16.09 20.71 56.15
N LEU A 9 -14.83 20.21 56.26
CA LEU A 9 -13.84 20.27 55.18
C LEU A 9 -14.20 19.16 54.18
N LEU A 10 -14.70 19.57 53.02
CA LEU A 10 -14.90 18.69 51.87
C LEU A 10 -13.58 18.58 51.10
N THR A 11 -12.85 17.47 51.34
CA THR A 11 -11.61 17.20 50.59
C THR A 11 -12.01 16.63 49.22
N ALA A 12 -11.95 17.46 48.18
CA ALA A 12 -12.14 17.05 46.81
C ALA A 12 -10.91 16.26 46.35
N LEU A 13 -11.06 14.93 46.27
CA LEU A 13 -10.08 14.02 45.69
C LEU A 13 -10.12 14.18 44.16
N LEU A 14 -9.23 14.98 43.57
CA LEU A 14 -9.02 15.08 42.13
C LEU A 14 -8.37 13.78 41.63
N LEU A 15 -9.18 12.80 41.15
CA LEU A 15 -8.69 11.72 40.31
C LEU A 15 -8.26 12.34 38.98
N SER A 16 -6.97 12.58 38.81
CA SER A 16 -6.36 12.81 37.49
C SER A 16 -6.43 11.51 36.70
N ALA A 17 -7.48 11.33 35.90
CA ALA A 17 -7.52 10.31 34.87
C ALA A 17 -6.44 10.70 33.83
N GLY A 18 -5.27 10.08 33.92
CA GLY A 18 -4.23 10.17 32.90
C GLY A 18 -4.82 9.66 31.58
N LEU A 19 -5.15 10.58 30.68
CA LEU A 19 -5.41 10.24 29.28
C LEU A 19 -4.12 9.63 28.73
N TRP A 20 -4.05 8.33 28.68
CA TRP A 20 -3.04 7.62 27.91
C TRP A 20 -3.32 7.94 26.45
N ALA A 21 -2.61 8.93 25.90
CA ALA A 21 -2.64 9.20 24.47
C ALA A 21 -2.08 7.96 23.79
N GLN A 22 -2.96 7.07 23.34
CA GLN A 22 -2.57 5.93 22.52
C GLN A 22 -1.98 6.50 21.24
N GLY A 23 -0.71 6.19 20.99
CA GLY A 23 -0.03 6.59 19.78
C GLY A 23 -0.82 6.16 18.56
N GLN A 24 -1.02 7.07 17.61
CA GLN A 24 -1.74 6.79 16.37
C GLN A 24 -0.75 6.49 15.24
N PRO A 25 -0.86 5.32 14.59
CA PRO A 25 -0.07 5.03 13.40
C PRO A 25 -0.55 5.88 12.22
N LYS A 26 0.37 6.31 11.36
CA LYS A 26 0.06 7.05 10.13
C LYS A 26 0.96 6.56 9.00
N LEU A 27 0.38 5.95 7.97
CA LEU A 27 1.12 5.51 6.80
C LEU A 27 1.32 6.68 5.84
N GLN A 28 2.57 6.89 5.45
CA GLN A 28 2.97 7.72 4.31
C GLN A 28 3.59 6.83 3.25
N ILE A 29 3.26 7.09 1.98
CA ILE A 29 3.81 6.37 0.83
C ILE A 29 4.45 7.40 -0.08
N ASP A 30 5.74 7.22 -0.35
CA ASP A 30 6.50 7.99 -1.33
C ASP A 30 6.75 7.06 -2.54
N ILE A 31 6.40 7.51 -3.75
CA ILE A 31 6.52 6.75 -4.98
C ILE A 31 7.58 7.42 -5.86
N GLN A 32 8.51 6.60 -6.36
CA GLN A 32 9.51 6.99 -7.35
C GLN A 32 9.33 6.11 -8.58
N GLU A 33 9.40 6.69 -9.76
CA GLU A 33 9.40 5.97 -11.03
C GLU A 33 10.77 6.05 -11.69
N GLN A 34 11.17 4.99 -12.36
CA GLN A 34 12.41 4.91 -13.10
C GLN A 34 12.21 4.14 -14.40
N LYS A 35 12.58 4.74 -15.53
CA LYS A 35 12.68 4.05 -16.81
C LYS A 35 13.87 3.08 -16.77
N ILE A 36 13.62 1.80 -17.03
CA ILE A 36 14.64 0.75 -16.92
C ILE A 36 15.49 0.67 -18.19
N ASN A 37 14.86 0.76 -19.35
CA ASN A 37 15.51 0.65 -20.66
C ASN A 37 15.90 2.02 -21.24
N MET A 38 16.54 2.85 -20.44
CA MET A 38 17.01 4.18 -20.87
C MET A 38 17.96 4.10 -22.05
N THR A 39 17.82 5.02 -22.99
CA THR A 39 18.79 5.26 -24.08
C THR A 39 20.11 5.80 -23.54
N ALA A 40 21.14 5.84 -24.38
CA ALA A 40 22.42 6.43 -23.99
C ALA A 40 22.28 7.93 -23.69
N GLU A 41 21.46 8.65 -24.47
CA GLU A 41 21.17 10.07 -24.30
C GLU A 41 20.44 10.38 -22.99
N GLU A 42 19.38 9.64 -22.69
CA GLU A 42 18.64 9.76 -21.42
C GLU A 42 19.54 9.50 -20.20
N ARG A 43 20.49 8.55 -20.27
CA ARG A 43 21.47 8.29 -19.20
C ARG A 43 22.47 9.42 -19.00
N GLN A 44 22.72 10.23 -20.03
CA GLN A 44 23.63 11.38 -20.00
C GLN A 44 22.93 12.68 -19.59
N GLY A 45 21.68 12.61 -19.13
CA GLY A 45 20.90 13.75 -18.65
C GLY A 45 19.99 14.37 -19.70
N GLY A 46 19.71 13.65 -20.78
CA GLY A 46 18.65 14.01 -21.73
C GLY A 46 17.26 13.86 -21.12
N ASP A 47 16.26 14.46 -21.74
CA ASP A 47 14.87 14.35 -21.33
C ASP A 47 14.38 12.89 -21.40
N ILE A 48 13.75 12.41 -20.34
CA ILE A 48 13.16 11.08 -20.31
C ILE A 48 11.81 11.13 -21.02
N THR A 49 11.68 10.36 -22.10
CA THR A 49 10.43 10.16 -22.83
C THR A 49 9.98 8.72 -22.72
N TYR A 50 8.67 8.50 -22.65
CA TYR A 50 8.09 7.17 -22.59
C TYR A 50 7.42 6.81 -23.92
N THR A 51 7.82 5.67 -24.47
CA THR A 51 7.28 5.13 -25.72
C THR A 51 6.77 3.71 -25.53
N PRO A 52 5.88 3.22 -26.39
CA PRO A 52 5.44 1.82 -26.36
C PRO A 52 6.61 0.85 -26.30
N GLY A 53 6.57 -0.10 -25.37
CA GLY A 53 7.64 -1.06 -25.09
C GLY A 53 8.61 -0.64 -23.98
N ASP A 54 8.58 0.61 -23.53
CA ASP A 54 9.40 1.05 -22.41
C ASP A 54 8.96 0.38 -21.11
N THR A 55 9.94 0.02 -20.28
CA THR A 55 9.72 -0.56 -18.96
C THR A 55 9.96 0.49 -17.88
N ILE A 56 8.96 0.66 -17.03
CA ILE A 56 9.00 1.56 -15.88
C ILE A 56 8.99 0.73 -14.61
N GLU A 57 9.91 1.01 -13.69
CA GLU A 57 9.89 0.48 -12.33
C GLU A 57 9.33 1.54 -11.37
N TYR A 58 8.31 1.16 -10.62
CA TYR A 58 7.79 1.92 -9.50
C TYR A 58 8.39 1.40 -8.21
N VAL A 59 8.97 2.29 -7.42
CA VAL A 59 9.52 1.99 -6.10
C VAL A 59 8.73 2.79 -5.07
N LEU A 60 8.03 2.07 -4.19
CA LEU A 60 7.21 2.65 -3.13
C LEU A 60 7.96 2.51 -1.81
N THR A 61 8.08 3.62 -1.07
CA THR A 61 8.57 3.62 0.31
C THR A 61 7.40 3.88 1.24
N ALA A 62 6.94 2.83 1.92
CA ALA A 62 5.89 2.91 2.91
C ALA A 62 6.50 3.16 4.28
N ARG A 63 6.17 4.28 4.93
CA ARG A 63 6.71 4.70 6.24
C ARG A 63 5.60 4.96 7.24
N ASN A 64 5.77 4.49 8.46
CA ASN A 64 4.92 4.90 9.56
C ASN A 64 5.45 6.22 10.16
N VAL A 65 4.82 7.33 9.81
CA VAL A 65 5.14 8.68 10.32
C VAL A 65 4.33 9.05 11.57
N GLY A 66 3.50 8.13 12.05
CA GLY A 66 2.77 8.27 13.30
C GLY A 66 3.62 7.88 14.52
N ASN A 67 3.03 8.02 15.70
CA ASN A 67 3.66 7.70 16.98
C ASN A 67 3.16 6.38 17.61
N GLY A 68 2.30 5.62 16.91
CA GLY A 68 1.82 4.31 17.30
C GLY A 68 2.33 3.20 16.37
N ILE A 69 2.31 1.95 16.86
CA ILE A 69 2.65 0.77 16.05
C ILE A 69 1.52 0.52 15.05
N MET A 70 1.84 0.43 13.77
CA MET A 70 0.91 0.04 12.72
C MET A 70 0.87 -1.49 12.61
N LYS A 71 -0.27 -2.06 12.97
CA LYS A 71 -0.53 -3.51 12.84
C LYS A 71 -1.07 -3.78 11.45
N ASP A 72 -0.67 -4.92 10.88
CA ASP A 72 -1.12 -5.42 9.57
C ASP A 72 -1.11 -4.36 8.46
N PRO A 73 0.01 -3.63 8.27
CA PRO A 73 0.07 -2.58 7.27
C PRO A 73 -0.11 -3.17 5.87
N GLN A 74 -0.85 -2.44 5.04
CA GLN A 74 -1.06 -2.83 3.64
C GLN A 74 -0.91 -1.62 2.72
N VAL A 75 -0.37 -1.86 1.55
CA VAL A 75 -0.24 -0.87 0.47
C VAL A 75 -0.96 -1.39 -0.76
N ILE A 76 -1.72 -0.54 -1.40
CA ILE A 76 -2.40 -0.81 -2.66
C ILE A 76 -1.93 0.22 -3.67
N ASP A 77 -1.55 -0.24 -4.86
CA ASP A 77 -1.18 0.64 -5.97
C ASP A 77 -1.89 0.20 -7.26
N PRO A 78 -2.54 1.12 -7.98
CA PRO A 78 -3.11 0.82 -9.28
C PRO A 78 -1.99 0.66 -10.32
N VAL A 79 -2.17 -0.27 -11.26
CA VAL A 79 -1.36 -0.31 -12.49
C VAL A 79 -1.77 0.89 -13.36
N PRO A 80 -0.84 1.79 -13.74
CA PRO A 80 -1.17 3.00 -14.49
C PRO A 80 -1.86 2.69 -15.83
N GLU A 81 -2.83 3.53 -16.20
CA GLU A 81 -3.48 3.43 -17.51
C GLU A 81 -2.45 3.56 -18.65
N GLY A 82 -2.67 2.87 -19.75
CA GLY A 82 -1.72 2.81 -20.86
C GLY A 82 -0.52 1.90 -20.62
N THR A 83 -0.47 1.19 -19.49
CA THR A 83 0.59 0.24 -19.18
C THR A 83 0.07 -1.18 -18.94
N GLN A 84 0.98 -2.11 -18.83
CA GLN A 84 0.72 -3.50 -18.51
C GLN A 84 1.69 -3.98 -17.43
N TYR A 85 1.16 -4.67 -16.42
CA TYR A 85 1.98 -5.28 -15.37
C TYR A 85 2.98 -6.31 -15.93
N VAL A 86 4.22 -6.28 -15.44
CA VAL A 86 5.24 -7.29 -15.75
C VAL A 86 5.18 -8.39 -14.72
N ILE A 87 4.97 -9.63 -15.16
CA ILE A 87 4.88 -10.81 -14.26
C ILE A 87 6.12 -10.90 -13.36
N ASP A 88 5.92 -11.36 -12.12
CA ASP A 88 6.94 -11.58 -11.09
C ASP A 88 7.80 -10.34 -10.75
N SER A 89 7.43 -9.16 -11.23
CA SER A 89 8.13 -7.91 -10.92
C SER A 89 7.76 -7.30 -9.58
N ALA A 90 6.59 -7.63 -9.02
CA ALA A 90 6.17 -7.10 -7.72
C ALA A 90 7.04 -7.69 -6.60
N LYS A 91 7.67 -6.82 -5.81
CA LYS A 91 8.58 -7.16 -4.73
C LYS A 91 8.17 -6.47 -3.43
N GLY A 92 8.49 -7.11 -2.31
CA GLY A 92 8.32 -6.58 -0.96
C GLY A 92 8.77 -7.64 0.04
N GLU A 93 9.78 -7.33 0.83
CA GLU A 93 10.30 -8.25 1.84
C GLU A 93 9.24 -8.51 2.92
N ASN A 94 9.03 -9.79 3.27
CA ASN A 94 8.04 -10.23 4.25
C ASN A 94 6.61 -9.74 3.95
N CYS A 95 6.27 -9.65 2.66
CA CYS A 95 4.94 -9.30 2.19
C CYS A 95 4.26 -10.50 1.50
N ARG A 96 2.94 -10.60 1.67
CA ARG A 96 2.11 -11.38 0.76
C ARG A 96 1.61 -10.44 -0.33
N ILE A 97 1.88 -10.78 -1.58
CA ILE A 97 1.49 -9.96 -2.73
C ILE A 97 0.24 -10.59 -3.35
N VAL A 98 -0.78 -9.77 -3.61
CA VAL A 98 -2.04 -10.17 -4.24
C VAL A 98 -2.43 -9.16 -5.31
N PHE A 99 -3.18 -9.62 -6.31
CA PHE A 99 -3.51 -8.87 -7.51
C PHE A 99 -5.02 -8.75 -7.68
N SER A 100 -5.46 -7.65 -8.26
CA SER A 100 -6.83 -7.45 -8.68
C SER A 100 -6.89 -7.26 -10.19
N VAL A 101 -7.91 -7.83 -10.81
CA VAL A 101 -8.26 -7.69 -12.23
C VAL A 101 -9.63 -7.02 -12.42
N ASN A 102 -10.24 -6.56 -11.33
CA ASN A 102 -11.57 -5.97 -11.30
C ASN A 102 -11.58 -4.63 -10.54
N LYS A 103 -10.60 -3.79 -10.82
CA LYS A 103 -10.47 -2.42 -10.28
C LYS A 103 -10.42 -2.36 -8.75
N GLY A 104 -9.70 -3.31 -8.13
CA GLY A 104 -9.51 -3.33 -6.68
C GLY A 104 -10.67 -3.89 -5.87
N MET A 105 -11.72 -4.42 -6.50
CA MET A 105 -12.86 -4.99 -5.77
C MET A 105 -12.52 -6.32 -5.09
N GLN A 106 -11.71 -7.16 -5.73
CA GLN A 106 -11.26 -8.45 -5.19
C GLN A 106 -9.77 -8.63 -5.44
N TYR A 107 -9.10 -9.33 -4.53
CA TYR A 107 -7.67 -9.61 -4.62
C TYR A 107 -7.39 -11.08 -4.41
N SER A 108 -6.55 -11.66 -5.28
CA SER A 108 -6.11 -13.04 -5.20
C SER A 108 -4.59 -13.15 -5.43
N VAL A 109 -3.99 -14.23 -4.96
CA VAL A 109 -2.61 -14.57 -5.34
C VAL A 109 -2.56 -14.90 -6.82
N TRP A 110 -1.40 -14.71 -7.44
CA TRP A 110 -1.18 -15.11 -8.82
C TRP A 110 -0.99 -16.64 -8.89
N PRO A 111 -1.54 -17.33 -9.93
CA PRO A 111 -2.40 -16.81 -10.99
C PRO A 111 -3.82 -16.47 -10.51
N VAL A 112 -4.37 -15.34 -10.97
CA VAL A 112 -5.74 -14.95 -10.68
C VAL A 112 -6.68 -15.67 -11.64
N MET A 113 -7.59 -16.49 -11.08
CA MET A 113 -8.62 -17.17 -11.87
C MET A 113 -9.83 -16.27 -12.07
N ILE A 114 -10.33 -16.22 -13.31
CA ILE A 114 -11.51 -15.44 -13.69
C ILE A 114 -12.50 -16.27 -14.49
N SER A 115 -13.77 -15.94 -14.33
CA SER A 115 -14.83 -16.52 -15.18
C SER A 115 -14.93 -15.70 -16.48
N ALA A 116 -14.76 -16.34 -17.61
CA ALA A 116 -14.87 -15.75 -18.94
C ALA A 116 -16.00 -16.41 -19.71
N THR A 117 -16.62 -15.67 -20.63
CA THR A 117 -17.63 -16.21 -21.53
C THR A 117 -17.01 -16.47 -22.90
N THR A 118 -17.11 -17.70 -23.39
CA THR A 118 -16.65 -18.03 -24.74
C THR A 118 -17.53 -17.41 -25.82
N PRO A 119 -17.09 -17.30 -27.09
CA PRO A 119 -17.92 -16.85 -28.19
C PRO A 119 -19.23 -17.63 -28.36
N GLY A 120 -19.26 -18.89 -27.91
CA GLY A 120 -20.47 -19.75 -27.91
C GLY A 120 -21.36 -19.58 -26.68
N GLY A 121 -21.09 -18.62 -25.78
CA GLY A 121 -21.89 -18.30 -24.58
C GLY A 121 -21.61 -19.18 -23.35
N ALA A 122 -20.72 -20.17 -23.44
CA ALA A 122 -20.35 -21.01 -22.30
C ALA A 122 -19.44 -20.22 -21.31
N LYS A 123 -19.68 -20.40 -20.01
CA LYS A 123 -18.80 -19.88 -18.96
C LYS A 123 -17.65 -20.85 -18.74
N VAL A 124 -16.43 -20.33 -18.76
CA VAL A 124 -15.20 -21.08 -18.52
C VAL A 124 -14.35 -20.32 -17.50
N GLU A 125 -13.63 -21.06 -16.67
CA GLU A 125 -12.59 -20.47 -15.82
C GLU A 125 -11.26 -20.44 -16.58
N ARG A 126 -10.57 -19.33 -16.51
CA ARG A 126 -9.22 -19.17 -17.05
C ARG A 126 -8.36 -18.30 -16.14
N GLU A 127 -7.07 -18.41 -16.31
CA GLU A 127 -6.14 -17.46 -15.72
C GLU A 127 -6.32 -16.06 -16.34
N ALA A 128 -6.21 -15.05 -15.50
CA ALA A 128 -6.15 -13.66 -15.94
C ALA A 128 -4.84 -13.41 -16.69
N ARG A 129 -4.91 -12.56 -17.71
CA ARG A 129 -3.73 -12.11 -18.45
C ARG A 129 -3.09 -10.90 -17.75
N MET A 130 -1.82 -10.61 -18.07
CA MET A 130 -1.08 -9.51 -17.45
C MET A 130 -1.72 -8.14 -17.70
N GLU A 131 -2.29 -7.94 -18.90
CA GLU A 131 -3.01 -6.72 -19.25
C GLU A 131 -4.33 -6.51 -18.49
N GLU A 132 -4.84 -7.55 -17.82
CA GLU A 132 -6.05 -7.47 -17.01
C GLU A 132 -5.74 -7.09 -15.54
N VAL A 133 -4.47 -7.11 -15.13
CA VAL A 133 -4.08 -6.66 -13.78
C VAL A 133 -4.29 -5.17 -13.65
N THR A 134 -5.12 -4.77 -12.69
CA THR A 134 -5.49 -3.37 -12.44
C THR A 134 -4.89 -2.80 -11.17
N HIS A 135 -4.65 -3.65 -10.16
CA HIS A 135 -4.07 -3.24 -8.87
C HIS A 135 -3.19 -4.33 -8.29
N ILE A 136 -2.19 -3.89 -7.55
CA ILE A 136 -1.31 -4.74 -6.75
C ILE A 136 -1.50 -4.35 -5.29
N LYS A 137 -1.55 -5.35 -4.41
CA LYS A 137 -1.64 -5.13 -2.96
C LYS A 137 -0.55 -5.91 -2.26
N TRP A 138 0.17 -5.23 -1.39
CA TRP A 138 1.13 -5.81 -0.46
C TRP A 138 0.53 -5.87 0.93
N LEU A 139 0.45 -7.06 1.49
CA LEU A 139 0.04 -7.34 2.87
C LEU A 139 1.32 -7.63 3.66
N MET A 140 1.76 -6.68 4.46
CA MET A 140 2.98 -6.84 5.26
C MET A 140 2.71 -7.81 6.41
N LYS A 141 3.59 -8.79 6.61
CA LYS A 141 3.45 -9.80 7.67
C LYS A 141 3.91 -9.28 9.04
N GLU A 142 4.59 -8.15 9.06
CA GLU A 142 5.16 -7.56 10.27
C GLU A 142 4.53 -6.20 10.54
N SER A 143 4.34 -5.87 11.80
CA SER A 143 3.94 -4.53 12.22
C SER A 143 5.02 -3.50 11.90
N LEU A 144 4.61 -2.28 11.60
CA LEU A 144 5.52 -1.19 11.30
C LEU A 144 5.57 -0.22 12.50
N PRO A 145 6.68 -0.19 13.27
CA PRO A 145 6.81 0.71 14.41
C PRO A 145 6.90 2.17 13.95
N PRO A 146 6.75 3.15 14.86
CA PRO A 146 7.03 4.55 14.55
C PRO A 146 8.39 4.74 13.88
N GLY A 147 8.43 5.46 12.76
CA GLY A 147 9.63 5.65 11.95
C GLY A 147 10.04 4.45 11.09
N GLY A 148 9.42 3.27 11.29
CA GLY A 148 9.67 2.08 10.48
C GLY A 148 9.25 2.30 9.02
N GLN A 149 9.97 1.64 8.10
CA GLN A 149 9.68 1.75 6.66
C GLN A 149 9.89 0.40 5.95
N LYS A 150 9.18 0.23 4.83
CA LYS A 150 9.33 -0.90 3.90
C LYS A 150 9.43 -0.37 2.47
N LYS A 151 10.31 -1.00 1.68
CA LYS A 151 10.38 -0.78 0.23
C LYS A 151 9.60 -1.86 -0.49
N LEU A 152 8.77 -1.42 -1.43
CA LEU A 152 7.98 -2.25 -2.33
C LEU A 152 8.30 -1.81 -3.75
N SER A 153 8.19 -2.68 -4.72
CA SER A 153 8.34 -2.28 -6.13
C SER A 153 7.53 -3.17 -7.06
N PHE A 154 7.30 -2.67 -8.25
CA PHE A 154 6.77 -3.44 -9.38
C PHE A 154 7.17 -2.77 -10.69
N ARG A 155 7.02 -3.50 -11.80
CA ARG A 155 7.31 -2.99 -13.13
C ARG A 155 6.10 -3.06 -14.04
N VAL A 156 6.06 -2.12 -14.96
CA VAL A 156 5.07 -2.08 -16.04
C VAL A 156 5.75 -1.84 -17.38
N VAL A 157 5.10 -2.25 -18.46
CA VAL A 157 5.48 -1.91 -19.83
C VAL A 157 4.46 -0.94 -20.40
N VAL A 158 4.91 0.12 -21.06
CA VAL A 158 4.08 1.07 -21.81
C VAL A 158 3.49 0.36 -23.03
N LYS A 159 2.18 0.52 -23.27
CA LYS A 159 1.46 -0.06 -24.41
C LYS A 159 1.55 0.80 -25.67
#